data_6ea0cae18a9e198bccbd7307ee8a085d
#
_entry.id   6ea0cae18a9e198bccbd7307ee8a085d
#
_cell.length_a   1.000
_cell.length_b   1.000
_cell.length_c   1.000
_cell.angle_alpha   90.00
_cell.angle_beta   90.00
_cell.angle_gamma   90.00
#
_symmetry.space_group_name_H-M   'P 1'
#
loop_
_entity.id
_entity.type
_entity.pdbx_description
1 polymer ?
#
loop_
_entity_poly.entity_id
_entity_poly.type
_entity_poly.pdbx_seq_one_letter_code
_entity_poly.pdbx_strand_id
1 'polypeptide(L)'
;LSKEKGFEKFIAKKTGRFFSTMTKQSKEEHQAMDHKGAQKQLLQKPKEQKYQNTATSQIIELEKKHGSMEKYFDNVTIKCKVAAEKSMYLSAEGLILPCCWVAGSMYKWWQKPGENQVWELLQASGGKDVFDAKTHGVKAVLGNEYFTGRLVESWDKANTHLGKPMVC
;
A
#
# COMPACT_ATOMS: atom_id res chain seq x y z
N LEU A 1 23.59 11.99 -15.22
CA LEU A 1 23.44 10.57 -15.66
C LEU A 1 22.09 10.33 -16.34
N SER A 2 20.94 10.68 -15.72
CA SER A 2 19.61 10.44 -16.35
C SER A 2 19.40 11.26 -17.63
N LYS A 3 19.78 12.55 -17.63
CA LYS A 3 19.72 13.42 -18.80
C LYS A 3 20.66 12.96 -19.92
N GLU A 4 21.87 12.52 -19.58
CA GLU A 4 22.85 11.95 -20.52
C GLU A 4 22.37 10.67 -21.21
N LYS A 5 21.44 9.92 -20.56
CA LYS A 5 20.80 8.73 -21.08
C LYS A 5 19.44 8.99 -21.76
N GLY A 6 19.08 10.25 -21.99
CA GLY A 6 17.87 10.62 -22.71
C GLY A 6 16.56 10.46 -21.95
N PHE A 7 16.61 10.32 -20.61
CA PHE A 7 15.37 10.26 -19.81
C PHE A 7 14.79 11.68 -19.63
N GLU A 8 13.53 11.87 -19.99
CA GLU A 8 12.83 13.13 -19.83
C GLU A 8 12.56 13.46 -18.34
N LYS A 9 12.32 12.43 -17.52
CA LYS A 9 12.00 12.59 -16.11
C LYS A 9 12.74 11.57 -15.24
N PHE A 10 13.33 12.06 -14.16
CA PHE A 10 13.92 11.23 -13.10
C PHE A 10 13.27 11.54 -11.75
N ILE A 11 12.82 10.50 -11.05
CA ILE A 11 12.24 10.64 -9.72
C ILE A 11 13.03 9.76 -8.75
N ALA A 12 13.73 10.38 -7.82
CA ALA A 12 14.39 9.69 -6.71
C ALA A 12 13.39 9.45 -5.57
N LYS A 13 13.11 8.18 -5.24
CA LYS A 13 12.29 7.83 -4.09
C LYS A 13 13.16 7.62 -2.86
N LYS A 14 12.78 8.25 -1.76
CA LYS A 14 13.42 8.05 -0.45
C LYS A 14 13.08 6.66 0.09
N THR A 15 14.11 5.91 0.49
CA THR A 15 13.90 4.56 1.01
C THR A 15 13.47 4.56 2.48
N GLY A 16 12.55 3.66 2.84
CA GLY A 16 12.18 3.37 4.23
C GLY A 16 13.06 2.33 4.93
N ARG A 17 14.11 1.82 4.26
CA ARG A 17 14.94 0.71 4.77
C ARG A 17 15.69 1.02 6.06
N PHE A 18 15.93 2.29 6.35
CA PHE A 18 16.59 2.74 7.58
C PHE A 18 15.63 2.94 8.75
N PHE A 19 14.44 2.38 8.66
CA PHE A 19 13.47 2.40 9.73
C PHE A 19 12.91 1.00 10.00
N SER A 20 12.79 0.65 11.27
CA SER A 20 12.13 -0.59 11.71
C SER A 20 10.69 -0.30 12.12
N THR A 21 9.73 -0.86 11.39
CA THR A 21 8.32 -0.77 11.77
C THR A 21 8.00 -1.56 13.04
N MET A 22 8.76 -2.61 13.33
CA MET A 22 8.58 -3.43 14.53
C MET A 22 9.01 -2.71 15.81
N THR A 23 10.20 -2.10 15.79
CA THR A 23 10.77 -1.38 16.95
C THR A 23 10.46 0.10 16.96
N LYS A 24 9.86 0.63 15.86
CA LYS A 24 9.60 2.07 15.62
C LYS A 24 10.86 2.93 15.78
N GLN A 25 12.02 2.37 15.44
CA GLN A 25 13.32 3.02 15.59
C GLN A 25 14.00 3.23 14.23
N SER A 26 14.73 4.33 14.12
CA SER A 26 15.64 4.59 13.02
C SER A 26 16.85 3.66 13.13
N LYS A 27 17.33 3.17 11.98
CA LYS A 27 18.57 2.41 11.85
C LYS A 27 19.58 3.26 11.10
N GLU A 28 20.81 3.24 11.54
CA GLU A 28 21.90 3.95 10.85
C GLU A 28 22.43 3.16 9.65
N GLU A 29 22.26 1.85 9.67
CA GLU A 29 22.79 0.93 8.68
C GLU A 29 21.74 -0.04 8.14
N HIS A 30 21.90 -0.47 6.90
CA HIS A 30 21.06 -1.49 6.26
C HIS A 30 21.92 -2.42 5.40
N GLN A 31 21.88 -3.72 5.70
CA GLN A 31 22.53 -4.74 4.88
C GLN A 31 21.72 -4.99 3.61
N ALA A 32 22.27 -4.62 2.45
CA ALA A 32 21.69 -4.94 1.16
C ALA A 32 21.94 -6.41 0.82
N MET A 33 20.90 -7.08 0.35
CA MET A 33 20.94 -8.47 -0.10
C MET A 33 20.69 -8.55 -1.61
N ASP A 34 21.19 -9.56 -2.26
CA ASP A 34 20.77 -9.89 -3.62
C ASP A 34 19.47 -10.71 -3.63
N HIS A 35 19.00 -11.08 -4.83
CA HIS A 35 17.79 -11.87 -5.01
C HIS A 35 17.88 -13.31 -4.47
N LYS A 36 19.07 -13.79 -4.15
CA LYS A 36 19.33 -15.10 -3.53
C LYS A 36 19.53 -15.02 -2.02
N GLY A 37 19.45 -13.79 -1.44
CA GLY A 37 19.67 -13.56 -0.02
C GLY A 37 21.14 -13.43 0.39
N ALA A 38 22.09 -13.41 -0.56
CA ALA A 38 23.50 -13.18 -0.24
C ALA A 38 23.75 -11.69 0.08
N GLN A 39 24.54 -11.45 1.12
CA GLN A 39 24.94 -10.10 1.51
C GLN A 39 25.81 -9.45 0.44
N LYS A 40 25.45 -8.24 0.01
CA LYS A 40 26.17 -7.50 -1.03
C LYS A 40 26.90 -6.27 -0.48
N GLN A 41 26.20 -5.42 0.23
CA GLN A 41 26.74 -4.14 0.66
C GLN A 41 26.07 -3.66 1.95
N LEU A 42 26.86 -3.09 2.84
CA LEU A 42 26.35 -2.34 3.98
C LEU A 42 26.08 -0.90 3.54
N LEU A 43 24.83 -0.49 3.59
CA LEU A 43 24.38 0.86 3.23
C LEU A 43 24.28 1.70 4.50
N GLN A 44 24.81 2.92 4.43
CA GLN A 44 24.69 3.91 5.50
C GLN A 44 23.47 4.79 5.28
N LYS A 45 22.81 5.19 6.36
CA LYS A 45 21.71 6.15 6.31
C LYS A 45 22.22 7.50 5.77
N PRO A 46 21.50 8.14 4.85
CA PRO A 46 21.87 9.47 4.36
C PRO A 46 22.00 10.47 5.51
N LYS A 47 23.11 11.18 5.60
CA LYS A 47 23.32 12.23 6.62
C LYS A 47 22.41 13.43 6.41
N GLU A 48 22.21 13.83 5.16
CA GLU A 48 21.36 14.98 4.82
C GLU A 48 19.89 14.63 4.93
N GLN A 49 19.14 15.37 5.74
CA GLN A 49 17.71 15.17 5.99
C GLN A 49 16.85 15.18 4.72
N LYS A 50 17.22 15.97 3.71
CA LYS A 50 16.50 16.01 2.42
C LYS A 50 16.42 14.66 1.71
N TYR A 51 17.35 13.73 2.01
CA TYR A 51 17.38 12.37 1.44
C TYR A 51 16.77 11.31 2.36
N GLN A 52 16.41 11.67 3.59
CA GLN A 52 15.79 10.74 4.53
C GLN A 52 14.29 10.63 4.30
N ASN A 53 13.74 9.44 4.50
CA ASN A 53 12.29 9.23 4.46
C ASN A 53 11.67 9.65 5.79
N THR A 54 10.80 10.66 5.75
CA THR A 54 10.11 11.20 6.92
C THR A 54 8.73 10.62 7.16
N ALA A 55 8.22 9.76 6.26
CA ALA A 55 6.87 9.20 6.38
C ALA A 55 6.66 8.45 7.70
N THR A 56 7.70 7.81 8.20
CA THR A 56 7.64 7.06 9.46
C THR A 56 7.57 7.94 10.69
N SER A 57 8.27 9.09 10.67
CA SER A 57 8.14 10.10 11.74
C SER A 57 6.70 10.59 11.83
N GLN A 58 6.05 10.82 10.68
CA GLN A 58 4.66 11.23 10.63
C GLN A 58 3.71 10.17 11.21
N ILE A 59 3.94 8.88 10.94
CA ILE A 59 3.16 7.79 11.55
C ILE A 59 3.30 7.81 13.08
N ILE A 60 4.50 7.94 13.60
CA ILE A 60 4.76 8.02 15.04
C ILE A 60 4.06 9.23 15.67
N GLU A 61 4.09 10.38 15.00
CA GLU A 61 3.38 11.58 15.46
C GLU A 61 1.86 11.38 15.47
N LEU A 62 1.31 10.75 14.44
CA LEU A 62 -0.12 10.42 14.39
C LEU A 62 -0.51 9.46 15.51
N GLU A 63 0.28 8.40 15.75
CA GLU A 63 0.03 7.47 16.86
C GLU A 63 0.10 8.17 18.22
N LYS A 64 1.08 9.06 18.44
CA LYS A 64 1.16 9.86 19.68
C LYS A 64 -0.07 10.76 19.86
N LYS A 65 -0.52 11.39 18.78
CA LYS A 65 -1.65 12.31 18.81
C LYS A 65 -2.99 11.60 19.02
N HIS A 66 -3.19 10.43 18.43
CA HIS A 66 -4.48 9.72 18.41
C HIS A 66 -4.50 8.47 19.31
N GLY A 67 -3.35 8.07 19.88
CA GLY A 67 -3.20 6.89 20.73
C GLY A 67 -2.89 5.61 19.94
N SER A 68 -3.38 5.47 18.71
CA SER A 68 -3.03 4.39 17.77
C SER A 68 -3.37 4.77 16.34
N MET A 69 -2.87 4.04 15.36
CA MET A 69 -3.25 4.22 13.96
C MET A 69 -4.72 3.84 13.72
N GLU A 70 -5.24 2.83 14.40
CA GLU A 70 -6.67 2.45 14.33
C GLU A 70 -7.56 3.63 14.72
N LYS A 71 -7.31 4.24 15.89
CA LYS A 71 -8.05 5.42 16.35
C LYS A 71 -7.91 6.61 15.41
N TYR A 72 -6.75 6.76 14.77
CA TYR A 72 -6.57 7.76 13.73
C TYR A 72 -7.51 7.48 12.55
N PHE A 73 -7.52 6.25 12.02
CA PHE A 73 -8.38 5.87 10.90
C PHE A 73 -9.87 5.91 11.24
N ASP A 74 -10.26 5.61 12.46
CA ASP A 74 -11.65 5.74 12.93
C ASP A 74 -12.17 7.17 12.76
N ASN A 75 -11.32 8.17 12.99
CA ASN A 75 -11.70 9.58 13.02
C ASN A 75 -11.44 10.33 11.68
N VAL A 76 -10.87 9.70 10.67
CA VAL A 76 -10.63 10.36 9.39
C VAL A 76 -11.67 10.00 8.34
N THR A 77 -11.97 10.95 7.46
CA THR A 77 -12.74 10.68 6.25
C THR A 77 -11.80 10.18 5.16
N ILE A 78 -12.09 9.01 4.62
CA ILE A 78 -11.30 8.44 3.52
C ILE A 78 -11.61 9.20 2.23
N LYS A 79 -10.56 9.72 1.58
CA LYS A 79 -10.64 10.36 0.25
C LYS A 79 -9.72 9.61 -0.69
N CYS A 80 -10.28 8.70 -1.47
CA CYS A 80 -9.49 7.87 -2.38
C CYS A 80 -9.01 8.68 -3.58
N LYS A 81 -7.69 8.90 -3.65
CA LYS A 81 -7.04 9.59 -4.77
C LYS A 81 -7.29 8.88 -6.10
N VAL A 82 -7.23 7.56 -6.10
CA VAL A 82 -7.40 6.72 -7.29
C VAL A 82 -8.82 6.84 -7.86
N ALA A 83 -9.83 6.89 -6.99
CA ALA A 83 -11.21 7.13 -7.41
C ALA A 83 -11.39 8.53 -8.01
N ALA A 84 -10.78 9.55 -7.39
CA ALA A 84 -10.81 10.92 -7.90
C ALA A 84 -10.10 11.06 -9.27
N GLU A 85 -8.99 10.36 -9.46
CA GLU A 85 -8.22 10.35 -10.71
C GLU A 85 -8.76 9.37 -11.76
N LYS A 86 -9.80 8.59 -11.46
CA LYS A 86 -10.37 7.54 -12.32
C LYS A 86 -9.29 6.58 -12.83
N SER A 87 -8.35 6.21 -11.95
CA SER A 87 -7.25 5.31 -12.27
C SER A 87 -7.47 3.94 -11.62
N MET A 88 -6.68 2.95 -12.03
CA MET A 88 -6.70 1.60 -11.46
C MET A 88 -5.29 1.03 -11.45
N TYR A 89 -5.08 -0.03 -10.69
CA TYR A 89 -3.84 -0.81 -10.68
C TYR A 89 -4.04 -2.13 -11.41
N LEU A 90 -3.22 -2.40 -12.42
CA LEU A 90 -3.13 -3.71 -13.08
C LEU A 90 -1.89 -4.43 -12.58
N SER A 91 -2.05 -5.60 -12.00
CA SER A 91 -0.93 -6.43 -11.56
C SER A 91 -0.26 -7.17 -12.72
N ALA A 92 0.97 -7.65 -12.51
CA ALA A 92 1.65 -8.50 -13.48
C ALA A 92 0.92 -9.82 -13.78
N GLU A 93 0.07 -10.27 -12.86
CA GLU A 93 -0.77 -11.47 -13.00
C GLU A 93 -2.03 -11.20 -13.83
N GLY A 94 -2.37 -9.95 -14.09
CA GLY A 94 -3.58 -9.54 -14.82
C GLY A 94 -4.75 -9.16 -13.93
N LEU A 95 -4.56 -9.03 -12.62
CA LEU A 95 -5.62 -8.62 -11.71
C LEU A 95 -5.81 -7.11 -11.71
N ILE A 96 -7.04 -6.67 -11.81
CA ILE A 96 -7.41 -5.25 -11.61
C ILE A 96 -7.73 -5.04 -10.14
N LEU A 97 -7.04 -4.09 -9.52
CA LEU A 97 -7.18 -3.70 -8.13
C LEU A 97 -7.34 -2.18 -8.01
N PRO A 98 -7.92 -1.66 -6.93
CA PRO A 98 -8.14 -0.22 -6.81
C PRO A 98 -6.85 0.58 -6.91
N CYS A 99 -5.79 0.17 -6.20
CA CYS A 99 -4.51 0.88 -6.19
C CYS A 99 -3.35 -0.02 -5.77
N CYS A 100 -2.13 0.46 -5.93
CA CYS A 100 -0.92 -0.26 -5.54
C CYS A 100 -0.79 -0.50 -4.01
N TRP A 101 -1.41 0.33 -3.17
CA TRP A 101 -1.44 0.12 -1.72
C TRP A 101 -2.30 -1.08 -1.35
N VAL A 102 -3.51 -1.16 -1.92
CA VAL A 102 -4.39 -2.33 -1.79
C VAL A 102 -3.69 -3.58 -2.32
N ALA A 103 -3.10 -3.51 -3.51
CA ALA A 103 -2.33 -4.61 -4.09
C ALA A 103 -1.19 -5.06 -3.16
N GLY A 104 -0.40 -4.12 -2.64
CA GLY A 104 0.70 -4.43 -1.71
C GLY A 104 0.24 -5.11 -0.42
N SER A 105 -0.92 -4.73 0.09
CA SER A 105 -1.54 -5.38 1.25
C SER A 105 -2.00 -6.80 0.91
N MET A 106 -2.63 -6.98 -0.25
CA MET A 106 -3.12 -8.28 -0.70
C MET A 106 -1.99 -9.27 -0.97
N TYR A 107 -0.89 -8.87 -1.60
CA TYR A 107 0.26 -9.75 -1.86
C TYR A 107 0.89 -10.32 -0.58
N LYS A 108 0.88 -9.57 0.51
CA LYS A 108 1.34 -10.07 1.82
C LYS A 108 0.41 -11.14 2.39
N TRP A 109 -0.89 -11.03 2.13
CA TRP A 109 -1.94 -11.79 2.79
C TRP A 109 -2.48 -12.96 1.98
N TRP A 110 -2.12 -13.09 0.70
CA TRP A 110 -2.47 -14.28 -0.09
C TRP A 110 -1.93 -15.59 0.49
N GLN A 111 -0.88 -15.50 1.30
CA GLN A 111 -0.36 -16.64 2.06
C GLN A 111 -1.11 -16.89 3.37
N LYS A 112 -1.86 -15.90 3.86
CA LYS A 112 -2.67 -15.96 5.07
C LYS A 112 -3.98 -15.19 4.87
N PRO A 113 -4.93 -15.73 4.12
CA PRO A 113 -6.24 -15.11 3.95
C PRO A 113 -6.97 -15.02 5.28
N GLY A 114 -7.72 -13.96 5.52
CA GLY A 114 -8.56 -13.78 6.70
C GLY A 114 -8.04 -12.80 7.76
N GLU A 115 -6.82 -12.24 7.59
CA GLU A 115 -6.26 -11.27 8.54
C GLU A 115 -6.29 -9.81 8.02
N ASN A 116 -7.01 -9.54 6.91
CA ASN A 116 -7.00 -8.22 6.27
C ASN A 116 -8.39 -7.83 5.78
N GLN A 117 -8.88 -6.67 6.23
CA GLN A 117 -10.19 -6.12 5.86
C GLN A 117 -10.39 -6.03 4.34
N VAL A 118 -9.34 -5.66 3.59
CA VAL A 118 -9.41 -5.57 2.12
C VAL A 118 -9.57 -6.94 1.49
N TRP A 119 -8.91 -7.97 2.07
CA TRP A 119 -9.07 -9.35 1.64
C TRP A 119 -10.49 -9.87 1.90
N GLU A 120 -11.06 -9.55 3.05
CA GLU A 120 -12.45 -9.93 3.39
C GLU A 120 -13.45 -9.33 2.40
N LEU A 121 -13.28 -8.05 2.05
CA LEU A 121 -14.10 -7.39 1.03
C LEU A 121 -13.96 -8.07 -0.34
N LEU A 122 -12.75 -8.46 -0.72
CA LEU A 122 -12.47 -9.16 -1.98
C LEU A 122 -13.12 -10.55 -1.98
N GLN A 123 -13.01 -11.30 -0.90
CA GLN A 123 -13.65 -12.62 -0.76
C GLN A 123 -15.17 -12.52 -0.82
N ALA A 124 -15.75 -11.54 -0.15
CA ALA A 124 -17.19 -11.26 -0.18
C ALA A 124 -17.71 -10.88 -1.59
N SER A 125 -16.81 -10.47 -2.48
CA SER A 125 -17.12 -10.07 -3.87
C SER A 125 -16.82 -11.16 -4.90
N GLY A 126 -16.57 -12.40 -4.47
CA GLY A 126 -16.33 -13.54 -5.35
C GLY A 126 -14.88 -14.05 -5.38
N GLY A 127 -14.00 -13.49 -4.54
CA GLY A 127 -12.61 -13.93 -4.43
C GLY A 127 -11.68 -13.36 -5.50
N LYS A 128 -10.46 -13.88 -5.54
CA LYS A 128 -9.39 -13.36 -6.42
C LYS A 128 -9.73 -13.47 -7.91
N ASP A 129 -10.37 -14.55 -8.31
CA ASP A 129 -10.53 -14.91 -9.73
C ASP A 129 -11.43 -13.93 -10.48
N VAL A 130 -12.42 -13.33 -9.81
CA VAL A 130 -13.32 -12.34 -10.46
C VAL A 130 -12.61 -11.03 -10.82
N PHE A 131 -11.38 -10.80 -10.34
CA PHE A 131 -10.56 -9.63 -10.63
C PHE A 131 -9.58 -9.86 -11.79
N ASP A 132 -9.52 -11.06 -12.37
CA ASP A 132 -8.63 -11.37 -13.50
C ASP A 132 -9.20 -10.78 -14.81
N ALA A 133 -8.56 -9.69 -15.26
CA ALA A 133 -8.92 -9.02 -16.50
C ALA A 133 -8.66 -9.85 -17.76
N LYS A 134 -7.77 -10.84 -17.71
CA LYS A 134 -7.50 -11.74 -18.85
C LYS A 134 -8.69 -12.67 -19.07
N THR A 135 -9.30 -13.12 -17.98
CA THR A 135 -10.46 -14.04 -18.01
C THR A 135 -11.77 -13.30 -18.26
N HIS A 136 -12.00 -12.19 -17.57
CA HIS A 136 -13.31 -11.53 -17.55
C HIS A 136 -13.37 -10.23 -18.38
N GLY A 137 -12.21 -9.68 -18.73
CA GLY A 137 -12.12 -8.37 -19.36
C GLY A 137 -12.26 -7.20 -18.36
N VAL A 138 -11.66 -6.07 -18.71
CA VAL A 138 -11.59 -4.87 -17.83
C VAL A 138 -12.96 -4.37 -17.41
N LYS A 139 -13.91 -4.31 -18.34
CA LYS A 139 -15.27 -3.77 -18.10
C LYS A 139 -16.03 -4.63 -17.07
N ALA A 140 -15.97 -5.94 -17.19
CA ALA A 140 -16.66 -6.86 -16.27
C ALA A 140 -16.06 -6.77 -14.86
N VAL A 141 -14.71 -6.74 -14.76
CA VAL A 141 -14.04 -6.59 -13.46
C VAL A 141 -14.40 -5.27 -12.80
N LEU A 142 -14.36 -4.15 -13.49
CA LEU A 142 -14.72 -2.84 -12.93
C LEU A 142 -16.22 -2.72 -12.60
N GLY A 143 -17.07 -3.50 -13.23
CA GLY A 143 -18.50 -3.61 -12.91
C GLY A 143 -18.80 -4.50 -11.70
N ASN A 144 -17.80 -5.20 -11.14
CA ASN A 144 -17.99 -6.02 -9.95
C ASN A 144 -18.40 -5.19 -8.74
N GLU A 145 -19.24 -5.75 -7.89
CA GLU A 145 -19.76 -5.14 -6.67
C GLU A 145 -18.65 -4.60 -5.74
N TYR A 146 -17.48 -5.21 -5.78
CA TYR A 146 -16.31 -4.71 -5.06
C TYR A 146 -16.01 -3.24 -5.37
N PHE A 147 -15.97 -2.87 -6.66
CA PHE A 147 -15.65 -1.51 -7.09
C PHE A 147 -16.83 -0.55 -7.03
N THR A 148 -18.03 -1.06 -7.33
CA THR A 148 -19.25 -0.24 -7.48
C THR A 148 -19.98 0.02 -6.18
N GLY A 149 -19.72 -0.78 -5.13
CA GLY A 149 -20.40 -0.70 -3.85
C GLY A 149 -19.47 -0.97 -2.66
N ARG A 150 -19.11 -2.21 -2.41
CA ARG A 150 -18.50 -2.67 -1.15
C ARG A 150 -17.28 -1.88 -0.69
N LEU A 151 -16.37 -1.56 -1.60
CA LEU A 151 -15.17 -0.78 -1.26
C LEU A 151 -15.55 0.64 -0.81
N VAL A 152 -16.43 1.30 -1.55
CA VAL A 152 -16.88 2.66 -1.24
C VAL A 152 -17.66 2.69 0.07
N GLU A 153 -18.59 1.76 0.25
CA GLU A 153 -19.37 1.63 1.49
C GLU A 153 -18.50 1.37 2.71
N SER A 154 -17.36 0.66 2.53
CA SER A 154 -16.42 0.42 3.62
C SER A 154 -15.77 1.70 4.14
N TRP A 155 -15.65 2.74 3.32
CA TRP A 155 -15.08 4.03 3.73
C TRP A 155 -15.98 4.80 4.69
N ASP A 156 -17.28 4.57 4.62
CA ASP A 156 -18.30 5.22 5.47
C ASP A 156 -18.58 4.45 6.77
N LYS A 157 -17.90 3.30 6.99
CA LYS A 157 -17.99 2.58 8.26
C LYS A 157 -17.49 3.46 9.41
N ALA A 158 -18.14 3.34 10.55
CA ALA A 158 -17.87 4.18 11.71
C ALA A 158 -16.44 4.03 12.24
N ASN A 159 -15.90 2.81 12.21
CA ASN A 159 -14.54 2.51 12.69
C ASN A 159 -13.94 1.27 12.03
N THR A 160 -12.67 1.02 12.32
CA THR A 160 -11.90 -0.10 11.77
C THR A 160 -12.44 -1.46 12.21
N HIS A 161 -13.00 -1.59 13.41
CA HIS A 161 -13.64 -2.83 13.88
C HIS A 161 -14.93 -3.18 13.12
N LEU A 162 -15.60 -2.18 12.57
CA LEU A 162 -16.78 -2.35 11.71
C LEU A 162 -16.45 -2.46 10.23
N GLY A 163 -15.18 -2.56 9.87
CA GLY A 163 -14.72 -2.81 8.52
C GLY A 163 -14.25 -1.58 7.74
N LYS A 164 -14.00 -0.43 8.39
CA LYS A 164 -13.34 0.73 7.76
C LYS A 164 -11.90 0.38 7.46
N PRO A 165 -11.41 0.46 6.19
CA PRO A 165 -10.08 0.00 5.84
C PRO A 165 -8.99 0.97 6.32
N MET A 166 -7.87 0.41 6.79
CA MET A 166 -6.68 1.16 7.23
C MET A 166 -5.68 1.43 6.10
N VAL A 167 -6.01 1.10 4.86
CA VAL A 167 -5.10 1.23 3.71
C VAL A 167 -5.49 2.31 2.71
N CYS A 168 -6.60 2.97 2.92
CA CYS A 168 -7.09 4.03 2.04
C CYS A 168 -6.94 5.43 2.65
#